data_35cf14203960ba3f2d5e034e6d98109b
#
_entry.id   35cf14203960ba3f2d5e034e6d98109b
#
_cell.length_a   1.000
_cell.length_b   1.000
_cell.length_c   1.000
_cell.angle_alpha   90.00
_cell.angle_beta   90.00
_cell.angle_gamma   90.00
#
_symmetry.space_group_name_H-M   'P 1'
#
loop_
_entity.id
_entity.type
_entity.pdbx_description
1 polymer ?
#
loop_
_entity_poly.entity_id
_entity_poly.type
_entity_poly.pdbx_seq_one_letter_code
_entity_poly.pdbx_strand_id
1 'polypeptide(L)'
;MATDIGIDLGTASILVYVKGKGVVLKEPSVVAFDVDTRKIKAIGEEARLMIGRTPGNIVAVRPLRQGVISDYSVTEKMLKYFVHKSVGKSLFGRKPRISVCVPSGVTEVEKKAVEDATYAAGARDVKIIEEPVAAAIGAGIDIAKPCGNMIVDIGG
;
A
#
# COMPACT_ATOMS: atom_id res chain seq x y z
N MET A 1 -6.08 10.85 -19.93
CA MET A 1 -6.01 9.40 -19.68
C MET A 1 -6.12 9.17 -18.17
N ALA A 2 -6.64 8.00 -17.72
CA ALA A 2 -6.62 7.65 -16.31
C ALA A 2 -5.16 7.39 -15.88
N THR A 3 -4.82 7.78 -14.66
CA THR A 3 -3.47 7.51 -14.10
C THR A 3 -3.40 6.06 -13.65
N ASP A 4 -2.35 5.34 -14.06
CA ASP A 4 -2.06 3.97 -13.61
C ASP A 4 -1.06 4.04 -12.46
N ILE A 5 -1.37 3.39 -11.35
CA ILE A 5 -0.58 3.37 -10.12
C ILE A 5 -0.29 1.93 -9.73
N GLY A 6 0.95 1.64 -9.39
CA GLY A 6 1.35 0.42 -8.69
C GLY A 6 1.62 0.72 -7.22
N ILE A 7 1.10 -0.09 -6.32
CA ILE A 7 1.36 0.00 -4.88
C ILE A 7 1.94 -1.31 -4.40
N ASP A 8 3.13 -1.24 -3.83
CA ASP A 8 3.67 -2.29 -2.99
C ASP A 8 3.27 -1.99 -1.55
N LEU A 9 2.40 -2.83 -1.00
CA LEU A 9 1.81 -2.66 0.33
C LEU A 9 2.59 -3.45 1.37
N GLY A 10 3.86 -3.10 1.55
CA GLY A 10 4.75 -3.81 2.45
C GLY A 10 4.49 -3.55 3.94
N THR A 11 4.86 -4.52 4.78
CA THR A 11 4.75 -4.42 6.24
C THR A 11 5.60 -3.29 6.82
N ALA A 12 6.80 -3.11 6.31
CA ALA A 12 7.74 -2.08 6.79
C ALA A 12 7.56 -0.74 6.09
N SER A 13 7.32 -0.75 4.78
CA SER A 13 7.19 0.46 3.95
C SER A 13 6.20 0.26 2.82
N ILE A 14 5.56 1.34 2.42
CA ILE A 14 4.76 1.43 1.20
C ILE A 14 5.60 2.09 0.11
N LEU A 15 5.52 1.53 -1.09
CA LEU A 15 6.11 2.10 -2.28
C LEU A 15 5.01 2.37 -3.30
N VAL A 16 4.98 3.56 -3.88
CA VAL A 16 4.02 3.94 -4.91
C VAL A 16 4.73 4.32 -6.20
N TYR A 17 4.39 3.60 -7.24
CA TYR A 17 4.83 3.85 -8.61
C TYR A 17 3.68 4.48 -9.41
N VAL A 18 3.98 5.52 -10.17
CA VAL A 18 3.03 6.15 -11.10
C VAL A 18 3.55 5.99 -12.53
N LYS A 19 2.72 5.45 -13.41
CA LYS A 19 3.08 5.24 -14.82
C LYS A 19 3.53 6.55 -15.46
N GLY A 20 4.73 6.53 -16.05
CA GLY A 20 5.36 7.69 -16.68
C GLY A 20 6.10 8.64 -15.73
N LYS A 21 6.04 8.39 -14.41
CA LYS A 21 6.79 9.18 -13.41
C LYS A 21 7.78 8.33 -12.61
N GLY A 22 7.63 6.99 -12.64
CA GLY A 22 8.44 6.10 -11.81
C GLY A 22 7.96 6.00 -10.37
N VAL A 23 8.85 5.64 -9.45
CA VAL A 23 8.57 5.60 -8.01
C VAL A 23 8.48 7.03 -7.49
N VAL A 24 7.28 7.41 -7.05
CA VAL A 24 6.98 8.78 -6.58
C VAL A 24 6.90 8.89 -5.07
N LEU A 25 6.79 7.74 -4.38
CA LEU A 25 6.67 7.70 -2.92
C LEU A 25 7.26 6.41 -2.38
N LYS A 26 8.03 6.53 -1.29
CA LYS A 26 8.48 5.43 -0.45
C LYS A 26 8.45 5.92 0.98
N GLU A 27 7.54 5.39 1.78
CA GLU A 27 7.37 5.82 3.18
C GLU A 27 7.10 4.62 4.09
N PRO A 28 7.39 4.73 5.39
CA PRO A 28 7.04 3.72 6.37
C PRO A 28 5.54 3.43 6.43
N SER A 29 5.17 2.15 6.57
CA SER A 29 3.78 1.71 6.79
C SER A 29 3.39 1.92 8.25
N VAL A 30 3.40 3.17 8.71
CA VAL A 30 3.10 3.55 10.10
C VAL A 30 2.01 4.61 10.13
N VAL A 31 1.09 4.46 11.07
CA VAL A 31 0.01 5.43 11.31
C VAL A 31 -0.03 5.74 12.80
N ALA A 32 -0.03 7.03 13.14
CA ALA A 32 -0.29 7.49 14.50
C ALA A 32 -1.72 8.03 14.60
N PHE A 33 -2.47 7.56 15.58
CA PHE A 33 -3.83 8.00 15.79
C PHE A 33 -4.16 8.09 17.30
N ASP A 34 -5.15 8.88 17.59
CA ASP A 34 -5.73 9.01 18.92
C ASP A 34 -6.65 7.81 19.19
N VAL A 35 -6.43 7.10 20.29
CA VAL A 35 -7.13 5.85 20.63
C VAL A 35 -8.61 6.10 20.88
N ASP A 36 -8.96 7.19 21.55
CA ASP A 36 -10.33 7.49 21.97
C ASP A 36 -11.18 7.97 20.80
N THR A 37 -10.62 8.86 19.98
CA THR A 37 -11.34 9.48 18.87
C THR A 37 -11.12 8.82 17.53
N ARG A 38 -10.17 7.90 17.41
CA ARG A 38 -9.73 7.24 16.16
C ARG A 38 -9.30 8.25 15.06
N LYS A 39 -8.96 9.47 15.45
CA LYS A 39 -8.46 10.50 14.53
C LYS A 39 -6.99 10.28 14.20
N ILE A 40 -6.67 10.26 12.92
CA ILE A 40 -5.30 10.19 12.45
C ILE A 40 -4.56 11.47 12.83
N LYS A 41 -3.37 11.32 13.40
CA LYS A 41 -2.45 12.40 13.77
C LYS A 41 -1.30 12.52 12.79
N ALA A 42 -0.74 11.38 12.36
CA ALA A 42 0.37 11.35 11.40
C ALA A 42 0.35 10.04 10.60
N ILE A 43 0.95 10.05 9.41
CA ILE A 43 1.12 8.87 8.54
C ILE A 43 2.54 8.89 7.96
N GLY A 44 3.12 7.70 7.78
CA GLY A 44 4.43 7.55 7.16
C GLY A 44 5.57 7.93 8.08
N GLU A 45 6.52 8.71 7.59
CA GLU A 45 7.73 9.08 8.34
C GLU A 45 7.42 9.85 9.62
N GLU A 46 6.48 10.78 9.59
CA GLU A 46 6.06 11.52 10.79
C GLU A 46 5.53 10.58 11.87
N ALA A 47 4.69 9.61 11.49
CA ALA A 47 4.17 8.62 12.42
C ALA A 47 5.29 7.70 12.95
N ARG A 48 6.27 7.34 12.13
CA ARG A 48 7.42 6.53 12.54
C ARG A 48 8.22 7.20 13.64
N LEU A 49 8.45 8.50 13.54
CA LEU A 49 9.17 9.30 14.56
C LEU A 49 8.41 9.37 15.90
N MET A 50 7.12 9.08 15.89
CA MET A 50 6.28 9.07 17.08
C MET A 50 6.29 7.72 17.82
N ILE A 51 6.80 6.64 17.23
CA ILE A 51 6.86 5.32 17.87
C ILE A 51 7.66 5.43 19.18
N GLY A 52 7.05 4.99 20.29
CA GLY A 52 7.65 5.03 21.62
C GLY A 52 7.79 6.42 22.24
N ARG A 53 7.25 7.46 21.62
CA ARG A 53 7.35 8.87 22.06
C ARG A 53 6.00 9.58 22.11
N THR A 54 4.90 8.83 22.08
CA THR A 54 3.55 9.39 22.04
C THR A 54 3.00 9.64 23.46
N PRO A 55 2.20 10.71 23.67
CA PRO A 55 1.37 10.87 24.87
C PRO A 55 0.40 9.67 25.02
N GLY A 56 -0.08 9.41 26.24
CA GLY A 56 -0.79 8.19 26.58
C GLY A 56 -2.05 7.83 25.76
N ASN A 57 -2.67 8.80 25.08
CA ASN A 57 -3.84 8.56 24.22
C ASN A 57 -3.50 8.48 22.73
N ILE A 58 -2.24 8.64 22.33
CA ILE A 58 -1.80 8.51 20.94
C ILE A 58 -0.97 7.24 20.80
N VAL A 59 -1.28 6.43 19.80
CA VAL A 59 -0.49 5.23 19.46
C VAL A 59 -0.02 5.31 18.03
N ALA A 60 1.21 4.87 17.79
CA ALA A 60 1.77 4.70 16.47
C ALA A 60 1.89 3.19 16.18
N VAL A 61 1.20 2.74 15.15
CA VAL A 61 1.10 1.31 14.79
C VAL A 61 1.46 1.04 13.35
N ARG A 62 1.81 -0.19 13.06
CA ARG A 62 1.86 -0.74 11.71
C ARG A 62 0.53 -1.46 11.44
N PRO A 63 -0.31 -0.94 10.54
CA PRO A 63 -1.63 -1.53 10.27
C PRO A 63 -1.56 -2.79 9.41
N LEU A 64 -0.36 -3.16 8.96
CA LEU A 64 -0.07 -4.38 8.22
C LEU A 64 0.86 -5.27 9.02
N ARG A 65 0.59 -6.57 9.01
CA ARG A 65 1.46 -7.61 9.58
C ARG A 65 1.66 -8.70 8.56
N GLN A 66 2.92 -9.00 8.21
CA GLN A 66 3.25 -9.98 7.18
C GLN A 66 2.51 -9.75 5.85
N GLY A 67 2.39 -8.47 5.46
CA GLY A 67 1.67 -8.07 4.25
C GLY A 67 0.13 -8.15 4.33
N VAL A 68 -0.43 -8.52 5.48
CA VAL A 68 -1.88 -8.67 5.70
C VAL A 68 -2.42 -7.51 6.53
N ILE A 69 -3.63 -7.06 6.20
CA ILE A 69 -4.31 -5.99 6.94
C ILE A 69 -4.69 -6.47 8.35
N SER A 70 -4.14 -5.84 9.38
CA SER A 70 -4.50 -6.08 10.78
C SER A 70 -5.51 -5.07 11.33
N ASP A 71 -5.57 -3.87 10.76
CA ASP A 71 -6.60 -2.84 11.04
C ASP A 71 -7.08 -2.22 9.73
N TYR A 72 -8.28 -2.62 9.30
CA TYR A 72 -8.87 -2.19 8.03
C TYR A 72 -9.07 -0.67 7.96
N SER A 73 -9.67 -0.07 9.00
CA SER A 73 -9.99 1.36 9.01
C SER A 73 -8.73 2.24 8.95
N VAL A 74 -7.67 1.82 9.64
CA VAL A 74 -6.38 2.53 9.62
C VAL A 74 -5.68 2.34 8.27
N THR A 75 -5.72 1.12 7.71
CA THR A 75 -5.14 0.83 6.39
C THR A 75 -5.83 1.62 5.28
N GLU A 76 -7.17 1.68 5.27
CA GLU A 76 -7.93 2.48 4.30
C GLU A 76 -7.49 3.94 4.32
N LYS A 77 -7.42 4.55 5.51
CA LYS A 77 -7.00 5.95 5.68
C LYS A 77 -5.55 6.17 5.23
N MET A 78 -4.67 5.22 5.53
CA MET A 78 -3.27 5.23 5.11
C MET A 78 -3.16 5.16 3.57
N LEU A 79 -3.84 4.22 2.93
CA LEU A 79 -3.88 4.09 1.47
C LEU A 79 -4.43 5.37 0.82
N LYS A 80 -5.53 5.90 1.35
CA LYS A 80 -6.11 7.16 0.86
C LYS A 80 -5.11 8.31 0.91
N TYR A 81 -4.39 8.46 2.02
CA TYR A 81 -3.33 9.46 2.16
C TYR A 81 -2.24 9.29 1.10
N PHE A 82 -1.71 8.07 0.92
CA PHE A 82 -0.62 7.84 -0.03
C PHE A 82 -1.06 7.97 -1.49
N VAL A 83 -2.26 7.52 -1.84
CA VAL A 83 -2.84 7.73 -3.18
C VAL A 83 -2.97 9.22 -3.47
N HIS A 84 -3.55 9.99 -2.55
CA HIS A 84 -3.68 11.44 -2.71
C HIS A 84 -2.33 12.16 -2.82
N LYS A 85 -1.36 11.77 -1.99
CA LYS A 85 0.00 12.34 -2.02
C LYS A 85 0.71 12.05 -3.33
N SER A 86 0.51 10.87 -3.91
CA SER A 86 1.16 10.42 -5.15
C SER A 86 0.58 11.06 -6.41
N VAL A 87 -0.73 11.28 -6.44
CA VAL A 87 -1.42 11.86 -7.61
C VAL A 87 -1.45 13.39 -7.57
N GLY A 88 -1.26 13.97 -6.38
CA GLY A 88 -1.35 15.41 -6.15
C GLY A 88 -2.80 15.93 -6.25
N LYS A 89 -2.96 17.27 -6.24
CA LYS A 89 -4.28 17.94 -6.31
C LYS A 89 -4.97 17.80 -7.68
N SER A 90 -4.37 17.08 -8.64
CA SER A 90 -4.92 16.88 -10.00
C SER A 90 -6.07 15.85 -10.05
N LEU A 91 -6.80 15.67 -8.96
CA LEU A 91 -8.01 14.84 -8.90
C LEU A 91 -9.24 15.49 -9.61
N PHE A 92 -9.04 16.53 -10.39
CA PHE A 92 -10.09 17.04 -11.25
C PHE A 92 -10.30 16.07 -12.43
N GLY A 93 -11.13 15.04 -12.20
CA GLY A 93 -11.88 14.38 -13.23
C GLY A 93 -11.75 12.88 -13.40
N ARG A 94 -10.64 12.21 -13.10
CA ARG A 94 -10.53 10.75 -13.35
C ARG A 94 -9.80 10.01 -12.23
N LYS A 95 -10.53 9.17 -11.52
CA LYS A 95 -9.99 8.26 -10.51
C LYS A 95 -8.93 7.33 -11.13
N PRO A 96 -7.83 7.01 -10.41
CA PRO A 96 -6.76 6.16 -10.92
C PRO A 96 -7.19 4.69 -11.03
N ARG A 97 -6.49 3.93 -11.89
CA ARG A 97 -6.46 2.47 -11.82
C ARG A 97 -5.27 2.08 -10.96
N ILE A 98 -5.47 1.19 -10.02
CA ILE A 98 -4.44 0.82 -9.04
C ILE A 98 -4.21 -0.68 -9.07
N SER A 99 -2.94 -1.08 -9.23
CA SER A 99 -2.49 -2.44 -8.99
C SER A 99 -1.82 -2.50 -7.63
N VAL A 100 -2.25 -3.43 -6.77
CA VAL A 100 -1.70 -3.61 -5.42
C VAL A 100 -1.04 -4.95 -5.31
N CYS A 101 0.19 -4.99 -4.81
CA CYS A 101 0.89 -6.23 -4.51
C CYS A 101 0.45 -6.78 -3.16
N VAL A 102 0.30 -8.11 -3.09
CA VAL A 102 0.01 -8.86 -1.87
C VAL A 102 0.95 -10.07 -1.79
N PRO A 103 1.30 -10.54 -0.59
CA PRO A 103 2.11 -11.74 -0.42
C PRO A 103 1.47 -12.97 -1.06
N SER A 104 2.29 -13.93 -1.46
CA SER A 104 1.79 -15.25 -1.87
C SER A 104 1.15 -15.97 -0.69
N GLY A 105 0.08 -16.69 -0.95
CA GLY A 105 -0.61 -17.51 0.06
C GLY A 105 -1.59 -16.74 0.94
N VAL A 106 -1.85 -15.44 0.68
CA VAL A 106 -2.96 -14.72 1.33
C VAL A 106 -4.30 -15.33 0.92
N THR A 107 -5.23 -15.36 1.87
CA THR A 107 -6.60 -15.88 1.66
C THR A 107 -7.41 -14.96 0.75
N GLU A 108 -8.48 -15.49 0.15
CA GLU A 108 -9.41 -14.67 -0.66
C GLU A 108 -10.07 -13.56 0.15
N VAL A 109 -10.30 -13.77 1.46
CA VAL A 109 -10.82 -12.74 2.36
C VAL A 109 -9.82 -11.59 2.53
N GLU A 110 -8.55 -11.91 2.69
CA GLU A 110 -7.47 -10.92 2.80
C GLU A 110 -7.26 -10.15 1.50
N LYS A 111 -7.28 -10.84 0.35
CA LYS A 111 -7.26 -10.18 -0.97
C LYS A 111 -8.42 -9.21 -1.12
N LYS A 112 -9.61 -9.65 -0.74
CA LYS A 112 -10.82 -8.82 -0.80
C LYS A 112 -10.72 -7.60 0.10
N ALA A 113 -10.16 -7.73 1.31
CA ALA A 113 -9.94 -6.61 2.21
C ALA A 113 -8.99 -5.54 1.61
N VAL A 114 -7.91 -5.97 0.95
CA VAL A 114 -6.99 -5.05 0.24
C VAL A 114 -7.68 -4.37 -0.94
N GLU A 115 -8.45 -5.13 -1.72
CA GLU A 115 -9.22 -4.60 -2.84
C GLU A 115 -10.21 -3.52 -2.37
N ASP A 116 -11.02 -3.82 -1.36
CA ASP A 116 -12.04 -2.92 -0.82
C ASP A 116 -11.41 -1.66 -0.21
N ALA A 117 -10.32 -1.79 0.55
CA ALA A 117 -9.56 -0.65 1.09
C ALA A 117 -9.00 0.25 -0.03
N THR A 118 -8.57 -0.34 -1.13
CA THR A 118 -8.03 0.39 -2.28
C THR A 118 -9.14 1.12 -3.06
N TYR A 119 -10.31 0.51 -3.24
CA TYR A 119 -11.48 1.19 -3.78
C TYR A 119 -11.92 2.37 -2.90
N ALA A 120 -11.99 2.16 -1.58
CA ALA A 120 -12.33 3.20 -0.61
C ALA A 120 -11.29 4.35 -0.59
N ALA A 121 -10.02 4.05 -0.89
CA ALA A 121 -8.97 5.07 -1.06
C ALA A 121 -9.14 5.92 -2.33
N GLY A 122 -10.07 5.56 -3.23
CA GLY A 122 -10.45 6.38 -4.38
C GLY A 122 -10.05 5.78 -5.73
N ALA A 123 -9.67 4.51 -5.81
CA ALA A 123 -9.44 3.84 -7.08
C ALA A 123 -10.73 3.72 -7.92
N ARG A 124 -10.58 3.77 -9.24
CA ARG A 124 -11.65 3.45 -10.20
C ARG A 124 -11.71 1.95 -10.50
N ASP A 125 -10.53 1.34 -10.57
CA ASP A 125 -10.34 -0.07 -10.88
C ASP A 125 -9.15 -0.57 -10.06
N VAL A 126 -9.26 -1.76 -9.49
CA VAL A 126 -8.23 -2.38 -8.65
C VAL A 126 -7.84 -3.72 -9.22
N LYS A 127 -6.56 -3.98 -9.29
CA LYS A 127 -5.99 -5.29 -9.62
C LYS A 127 -5.08 -5.74 -8.49
N ILE A 128 -5.33 -6.93 -7.98
CA ILE A 128 -4.43 -7.57 -7.02
C ILE A 128 -3.43 -8.42 -7.80
N ILE A 129 -2.17 -8.32 -7.43
CA ILE A 129 -1.08 -9.11 -8.00
C ILE A 129 -0.22 -9.68 -6.85
N GLU A 130 0.24 -10.90 -6.99
CA GLU A 130 1.16 -11.48 -5.99
C GLU A 130 2.56 -10.86 -6.11
N GLU A 131 3.18 -10.55 -4.97
CA GLU A 131 4.51 -9.92 -4.90
C GLU A 131 5.56 -10.61 -5.77
N PRO A 132 5.74 -11.95 -5.75
CA PRO A 132 6.75 -12.60 -6.60
C PRO A 132 6.44 -12.46 -8.10
N VAL A 133 5.16 -12.41 -8.49
CA VAL A 133 4.78 -12.19 -9.89
C VAL A 133 5.11 -10.76 -10.31
N ALA A 134 4.78 -9.79 -9.47
CA ALA A 134 5.12 -8.39 -9.73
C ALA A 134 6.64 -8.17 -9.80
N ALA A 135 7.39 -8.81 -8.89
CA ALA A 135 8.85 -8.77 -8.88
C ALA A 135 9.46 -9.40 -10.14
N ALA A 136 8.93 -10.55 -10.59
CA ALA A 136 9.36 -11.21 -11.82
C ALA A 136 9.17 -10.30 -13.05
N ILE A 137 8.00 -9.67 -13.17
CA ILE A 137 7.70 -8.69 -14.23
C ILE A 137 8.68 -7.52 -14.16
N GLY A 138 8.91 -6.97 -12.97
CA GLY A 138 9.83 -5.87 -12.74
C GLY A 138 11.29 -6.21 -13.06
N ALA A 139 11.70 -7.47 -12.87
CA ALA A 139 13.01 -8.00 -13.25
C ALA A 139 13.15 -8.31 -14.76
N GLY A 140 12.07 -8.11 -15.55
CA GLY A 140 12.06 -8.40 -16.98
C GLY A 140 11.93 -9.88 -17.33
N ILE A 141 11.50 -10.71 -16.39
CA ILE A 141 11.22 -12.12 -16.63
C ILE A 141 9.93 -12.23 -17.43
N ASP A 142 9.98 -12.98 -18.53
CA ASP A 142 8.79 -13.27 -19.34
C ASP A 142 7.96 -14.37 -18.67
N ILE A 143 6.99 -13.98 -17.87
CA ILE A 143 6.11 -14.89 -17.13
C ILE A 143 5.17 -15.72 -18.02
N ALA A 144 5.06 -15.39 -19.32
CA ALA A 144 4.25 -16.16 -20.27
C ALA A 144 4.98 -17.39 -20.82
N LYS A 145 6.29 -17.46 -20.66
CA LYS A 145 7.08 -18.62 -21.12
C LYS A 145 7.03 -19.76 -20.09
N PRO A 146 6.88 -21.00 -20.55
CA PRO A 146 6.89 -22.17 -19.68
C PRO A 146 8.34 -22.55 -19.25
N CYS A 147 8.96 -21.71 -18.44
CA CYS A 147 10.28 -21.93 -17.87
C CYS A 147 10.27 -21.67 -16.37
N GLY A 148 11.08 -22.46 -15.62
CA GLY A 148 11.23 -22.28 -14.18
C GLY A 148 12.07 -21.03 -13.89
N ASN A 149 11.50 -20.10 -13.11
CA ASN A 149 12.21 -18.94 -12.56
C ASN A 149 11.97 -18.90 -11.05
N MET A 150 12.94 -18.37 -10.32
CA MET A 150 12.84 -18.20 -8.88
C MET A 150 12.99 -16.73 -8.53
N ILE A 151 12.09 -16.22 -7.72
CA ILE A 151 12.19 -14.90 -7.08
C ILE A 151 12.36 -15.13 -5.59
N VAL A 152 13.33 -14.46 -5.00
CA VAL A 152 13.55 -14.43 -3.55
C VAL A 152 13.28 -13.01 -3.10
N ASP A 153 12.21 -12.82 -2.33
CA ASP A 153 11.84 -11.55 -1.74
C ASP A 153 12.07 -11.62 -0.23
N ILE A 154 12.90 -10.70 0.29
CA ILE A 154 13.25 -10.62 1.71
C ILE A 154 12.78 -9.25 2.21
N GLY A 155 11.62 -9.26 2.87
CA GLY A 155 11.00 -8.08 3.43
C GLY A 155 11.42 -7.75 4.87
N GLY A 156 11.01 -6.58 5.36
CA GLY A 156 11.21 -6.10 6.74
C GLY A 156 10.03 -6.42 7.66
#